data_d1019e72667150bf0084d9d17c5919a3
#
_entry.id   d1019e72667150bf0084d9d17c5919a3
#
_cell.length_a   1.000
_cell.length_b   1.000
_cell.length_c   1.000
_cell.angle_alpha   90.00
_cell.angle_beta   90.00
_cell.angle_gamma   90.00
#
_symmetry.space_group_name_H-M   'P 1'
#
loop_
_entity.id
_entity.type
_entity.pdbx_description
1 polymer ?
#
loop_
_entity_poly.entity_id
_entity_poly.type
_entity_poly.pdbx_seq_one_letter_code
_entity_poly.pdbx_strand_id
1 'polypeptide(L)'
;MTKCCILARFALIYNKRWGLVRRITKRFRTFVPVNHSNDSDMTRDEQVQYWLDIADYDLDTAEAMHQTGRWLYVAFMCHQVIEKTLKAYWCATQPTDPPYTHSHQRLASGSGIYDLMSDDQRDFLDTITNYNIEARYPEDKEELARTLTPQACRQIIDETRQMQQWIEGHLPATRPSNSSADTSES
;
A
#
# COMPACT_ATOMS: atom_id res chain seq x y z
N MET A 1 -35.21 -18.62 -34.05
CA MET A 1 -34.03 -19.18 -33.35
C MET A 1 -32.97 -18.10 -33.24
N THR A 2 -32.90 -17.26 -32.19
CA THR A 2 -31.75 -16.30 -31.96
C THR A 2 -31.85 -15.48 -30.65
N LYS A 3 -32.59 -15.95 -29.65
CA LYS A 3 -32.62 -15.26 -28.32
C LYS A 3 -31.78 -15.93 -27.22
N CYS A 4 -31.22 -17.12 -27.49
CA CYS A 4 -30.47 -17.90 -26.48
C CYS A 4 -28.97 -17.56 -26.40
N CYS A 5 -28.37 -16.99 -27.46
CA CYS A 5 -26.92 -16.67 -27.48
C CYS A 5 -26.54 -15.37 -26.76
N ILE A 6 -27.45 -14.43 -26.57
CA ILE A 6 -27.16 -13.14 -25.94
C ILE A 6 -27.11 -13.28 -24.42
N LEU A 7 -27.96 -14.12 -23.84
CA LEU A 7 -27.98 -14.37 -22.38
C LEU A 7 -26.75 -15.15 -21.88
N ALA A 8 -26.19 -16.05 -22.71
CA ALA A 8 -24.99 -16.79 -22.36
C ALA A 8 -23.71 -15.90 -22.31
N ARG A 9 -23.63 -14.89 -23.19
CA ARG A 9 -22.53 -13.93 -23.21
C ARG A 9 -22.60 -12.95 -22.01
N PHE A 10 -23.80 -12.56 -21.59
CA PHE A 10 -23.98 -11.75 -20.40
C PHE A 10 -23.63 -12.51 -19.11
N ALA A 11 -23.95 -13.78 -19.01
CA ALA A 11 -23.61 -14.62 -17.86
C ALA A 11 -22.08 -14.83 -17.71
N LEU A 12 -21.32 -14.93 -18.83
CA LEU A 12 -19.86 -15.08 -18.77
C LEU A 12 -19.14 -13.77 -18.36
N ILE A 13 -19.66 -12.62 -18.77
CA ILE A 13 -19.12 -11.32 -18.37
C ILE A 13 -19.46 -11.04 -16.91
N TYR A 14 -20.65 -11.41 -16.46
CA TYR A 14 -21.08 -11.26 -15.06
C TYR A 14 -20.26 -12.17 -14.12
N ASN A 15 -19.98 -13.40 -14.51
CA ASN A 15 -19.23 -14.36 -13.68
C ASN A 15 -17.73 -13.98 -13.53
N LYS A 16 -17.09 -13.42 -14.57
CA LYS A 16 -15.72 -12.88 -14.44
C LYS A 16 -15.64 -11.66 -13.51
N ARG A 17 -16.66 -10.81 -13.52
CA ARG A 17 -16.74 -9.63 -12.70
C ARG A 17 -17.04 -9.95 -11.22
N TRP A 18 -17.83 -11.01 -10.97
CA TRP A 18 -18.09 -11.53 -9.60
C TRP A 18 -16.90 -12.27 -9.00
N GLY A 19 -16.05 -12.88 -9.79
CA GLY A 19 -14.80 -13.48 -9.34
C GLY A 19 -13.81 -12.43 -8.82
N LEU A 20 -13.79 -11.24 -9.42
CA LEU A 20 -13.00 -10.09 -8.97
C LEU A 20 -13.60 -9.48 -7.69
N VAL A 21 -14.92 -9.30 -7.64
CA VAL A 21 -15.64 -8.79 -6.47
C VAL A 21 -15.48 -9.74 -5.26
N ARG A 22 -15.49 -11.07 -5.46
CA ARG A 22 -15.23 -12.04 -4.39
C ARG A 22 -13.79 -12.00 -3.85
N ARG A 23 -12.80 -11.62 -4.65
CA ARG A 23 -11.43 -11.38 -4.16
C ARG A 23 -11.34 -10.10 -3.36
N ILE A 24 -12.03 -9.06 -3.80
CA ILE A 24 -12.13 -7.78 -3.09
C ILE A 24 -12.88 -7.97 -1.76
N THR A 25 -14.01 -8.70 -1.74
CA THR A 25 -14.81 -8.89 -0.51
C THR A 25 -14.17 -9.85 0.50
N LYS A 26 -13.25 -10.73 0.10
CA LYS A 26 -12.46 -11.53 1.06
C LYS A 26 -11.36 -10.72 1.75
N ARG A 27 -10.91 -9.61 1.16
CA ARG A 27 -9.89 -8.71 1.69
C ARG A 27 -10.46 -7.53 2.47
N PHE A 28 -11.75 -7.21 2.31
CA PHE A 28 -12.50 -6.32 3.20
C PHE A 28 -12.83 -7.05 4.51
N ARG A 29 -11.81 -7.39 5.25
CA ARG A 29 -11.94 -7.37 6.70
C ARG A 29 -12.22 -5.92 7.05
N THR A 30 -13.46 -5.64 7.47
CA THR A 30 -13.93 -4.34 7.90
C THR A 30 -12.78 -3.52 8.48
N PHE A 31 -12.44 -2.39 7.82
CA PHE A 31 -11.67 -1.34 8.45
C PHE A 31 -12.53 -0.85 9.62
N VAL A 32 -12.35 -1.46 10.77
CA VAL A 32 -12.83 -0.94 12.03
C VAL A 32 -11.85 0.17 12.36
N PRO A 33 -12.29 1.44 12.43
CA PRO A 33 -11.41 2.48 12.93
C PRO A 33 -11.00 2.06 14.34
N VAL A 34 -9.73 1.68 14.50
CA VAL A 34 -9.17 1.39 15.81
C VAL A 34 -9.23 2.70 16.57
N ASN A 35 -10.08 2.74 17.59
CA ASN A 35 -10.12 3.86 18.53
C ASN A 35 -8.70 4.06 19.05
N HIS A 36 -8.13 5.24 18.90
CA HIS A 36 -6.76 5.61 19.32
C HIS A 36 -6.47 5.43 20.82
N SER A 37 -7.35 4.79 21.56
CA SER A 37 -7.17 4.50 23.00
C SER A 37 -6.42 3.20 23.31
N ASN A 38 -6.00 2.40 22.29
CA ASN A 38 -5.35 1.09 22.48
C ASN A 38 -4.09 0.86 21.64
N ASP A 39 -3.39 1.91 21.21
CA ASP A 39 -2.14 1.80 20.43
C ASP A 39 -1.00 1.13 21.22
N SER A 40 -1.14 1.07 22.55
CA SER A 40 -0.15 0.47 23.47
C SER A 40 -0.24 -1.06 23.59
N ASP A 41 -1.19 -1.71 22.92
CA ASP A 41 -1.46 -3.15 23.12
C ASP A 41 -1.26 -4.01 21.84
N MET A 42 -0.88 -3.39 20.69
CA MET A 42 -0.59 -4.11 19.46
C MET A 42 0.82 -4.70 19.49
N THR A 43 0.92 -5.98 19.15
CA THR A 43 2.22 -6.62 18.91
C THR A 43 2.90 -6.03 17.67
N ARG A 44 4.22 -6.21 17.54
CA ARG A 44 4.97 -5.76 16.35
C ARG A 44 4.43 -6.36 15.06
N ASP A 45 4.09 -7.64 15.07
CA ASP A 45 3.54 -8.33 13.90
C ASP A 45 2.17 -7.77 13.50
N GLU A 46 1.32 -7.41 14.47
CA GLU A 46 0.06 -6.73 14.21
C GLU A 46 0.25 -5.31 13.65
N GLN A 47 1.25 -4.57 14.14
CA GLN A 47 1.59 -3.25 13.60
C GLN A 47 2.08 -3.36 12.14
N VAL A 48 2.95 -4.32 11.84
CA VAL A 48 3.41 -4.60 10.46
C VAL A 48 2.22 -4.88 9.56
N GLN A 49 1.35 -5.82 9.96
CA GLN A 49 0.18 -6.18 9.16
C GLN A 49 -0.78 -5.01 8.97
N TYR A 50 -1.00 -4.20 10.01
CA TYR A 50 -1.83 -3.00 9.94
C TYR A 50 -1.33 -2.02 8.86
N TRP A 51 -0.03 -1.74 8.83
CA TRP A 51 0.54 -0.83 7.83
C TRP A 51 0.48 -1.41 6.42
N LEU A 52 0.68 -2.72 6.26
CA LEU A 52 0.55 -3.40 4.96
C LEU A 52 -0.89 -3.39 4.45
N ASP A 53 -1.87 -3.65 5.31
CA ASP A 53 -3.29 -3.62 4.95
C ASP A 53 -3.71 -2.23 4.45
N ILE A 54 -3.21 -1.16 5.08
CA ILE A 54 -3.44 0.22 4.62
C ILE A 54 -2.74 0.47 3.28
N ALA A 55 -1.48 0.04 3.12
CA ALA A 55 -0.76 0.22 1.86
C ALA A 55 -1.48 -0.46 0.69
N ASP A 56 -1.97 -1.67 0.87
CA ASP A 56 -2.78 -2.39 -0.12
C ASP A 56 -4.08 -1.66 -0.46
N TYR A 57 -4.76 -1.12 0.56
CA TYR A 57 -5.97 -0.33 0.36
C TYR A 57 -5.71 0.95 -0.43
N ASP A 58 -4.60 1.64 -0.15
CA ASP A 58 -4.19 2.85 -0.87
C ASP A 58 -3.82 2.52 -2.32
N LEU A 59 -3.20 1.35 -2.61
CA LEU A 59 -2.90 0.91 -3.96
C LEU A 59 -4.17 0.60 -4.76
N ASP A 60 -5.13 -0.09 -4.15
CA ASP A 60 -6.45 -0.34 -4.77
C ASP A 60 -7.20 0.99 -5.03
N THR A 61 -7.03 1.96 -4.14
CA THR A 61 -7.58 3.32 -4.31
C THR A 61 -6.90 4.05 -5.47
N ALA A 62 -5.57 3.94 -5.63
CA ALA A 62 -4.86 4.50 -6.77
C ALA A 62 -5.39 3.95 -8.10
N GLU A 63 -5.65 2.63 -8.19
CA GLU A 63 -6.27 2.00 -9.37
C GLU A 63 -7.67 2.55 -9.65
N ALA A 64 -8.50 2.73 -8.64
CA ALA A 64 -9.83 3.30 -8.79
C ALA A 64 -9.77 4.78 -9.25
N MET A 65 -8.83 5.56 -8.70
CA MET A 65 -8.59 6.95 -9.12
C MET A 65 -8.11 7.01 -10.57
N HIS A 66 -7.27 6.08 -11.00
CA HIS A 66 -6.82 5.96 -12.39
C HIS A 66 -8.00 5.69 -13.34
N GLN A 67 -8.90 4.75 -12.99
CA GLN A 67 -10.08 4.43 -13.79
C GLN A 67 -11.05 5.60 -13.95
N THR A 68 -11.06 6.52 -13.00
CA THR A 68 -11.95 7.70 -12.98
C THR A 68 -11.27 8.99 -13.43
N GLY A 69 -10.00 8.94 -13.88
CA GLY A 69 -9.27 10.10 -14.38
C GLY A 69 -8.84 11.10 -13.29
N ARG A 70 -8.67 10.66 -12.06
CA ARG A 70 -8.26 11.50 -10.92
C ARG A 70 -6.75 11.47 -10.73
N TRP A 71 -6.01 11.91 -11.73
CA TRP A 71 -4.56 11.72 -11.85
C TRP A 71 -3.76 12.23 -10.65
N LEU A 72 -4.08 13.39 -10.11
CA LEU A 72 -3.42 13.95 -8.95
C LEU A 72 -3.55 13.02 -7.72
N TYR A 73 -4.74 12.43 -7.54
CA TYR A 73 -4.97 11.48 -6.45
C TYR A 73 -4.33 10.13 -6.70
N VAL A 74 -4.12 9.71 -7.96
CA VAL A 74 -3.30 8.52 -8.27
C VAL A 74 -1.90 8.69 -7.70
N ALA A 75 -1.24 9.79 -8.03
CA ALA A 75 0.12 10.08 -7.55
C ALA A 75 0.19 10.16 -6.02
N PHE A 76 -0.81 10.81 -5.39
CA PHE A 76 -0.89 10.91 -3.93
C PHE A 76 -1.11 9.55 -3.26
N MET A 77 -2.00 8.71 -3.78
CA MET A 77 -2.21 7.36 -3.23
C MET A 77 -0.95 6.50 -3.37
N CYS A 78 -0.25 6.58 -4.50
CA CYS A 78 1.04 5.89 -4.68
C CYS A 78 2.10 6.36 -3.67
N HIS A 79 2.16 7.66 -3.38
CA HIS A 79 2.98 8.20 -2.28
C HIS A 79 2.60 7.56 -0.94
N GLN A 80 1.30 7.47 -0.61
CA GLN A 80 0.83 6.86 0.63
C GLN A 80 1.18 5.37 0.71
N VAL A 81 1.09 4.61 -0.39
CA VAL A 81 1.50 3.20 -0.44
C VAL A 81 2.94 3.02 0.03
N ILE A 82 3.87 3.76 -0.56
CA ILE A 82 5.30 3.65 -0.20
C ILE A 82 5.55 4.08 1.24
N GLU A 83 4.89 5.16 1.71
CA GLU A 83 5.01 5.59 3.11
C GLU A 83 4.58 4.47 4.07
N LYS A 84 3.42 3.85 3.83
CA LYS A 84 2.87 2.82 4.71
C LYS A 84 3.71 1.53 4.66
N THR A 85 4.19 1.14 3.48
CA THR A 85 5.07 -0.02 3.33
C THR A 85 6.41 0.18 4.05
N LEU A 86 7.00 1.38 3.97
CA LEU A 86 8.21 1.71 4.72
C LEU A 86 7.97 1.73 6.24
N LYS A 87 6.80 2.16 6.71
CA LYS A 87 6.41 2.08 8.14
C LYS A 87 6.23 0.64 8.59
N ALA A 88 5.66 -0.24 7.75
CA ALA A 88 5.62 -1.68 8.04
C ALA A 88 7.03 -2.26 8.20
N TYR A 89 7.92 -1.93 7.26
CA TYR A 89 9.31 -2.37 7.33
C TYR A 89 10.03 -1.83 8.59
N TRP A 90 9.77 -0.58 8.95
CA TRP A 90 10.28 -0.01 10.21
C TRP A 90 9.82 -0.82 11.41
N CYS A 91 8.51 -1.10 11.54
CA CYS A 91 7.98 -1.90 12.64
C CYS A 91 8.59 -3.29 12.71
N ALA A 92 8.93 -3.89 11.57
CA ALA A 92 9.54 -5.21 11.50
C ALA A 92 11.03 -5.23 11.90
N THR A 93 11.76 -4.12 11.68
CA THR A 93 13.22 -4.09 11.80
C THR A 93 13.74 -3.22 12.94
N GLN A 94 12.96 -2.23 13.40
CA GLN A 94 13.40 -1.29 14.44
C GLN A 94 12.68 -1.54 15.77
N PRO A 95 13.35 -1.31 16.91
CA PRO A 95 12.74 -1.49 18.24
C PRO A 95 11.74 -0.39 18.60
N THR A 96 11.75 0.73 17.86
CA THR A 96 10.89 1.89 18.10
C THR A 96 9.76 1.97 17.10
N ASP A 97 8.72 2.72 17.40
CA ASP A 97 7.67 3.04 16.45
C ASP A 97 8.20 3.91 15.30
N PRO A 98 7.60 3.82 14.10
CA PRO A 98 7.99 4.66 12.99
C PRO A 98 7.79 6.14 13.33
N PRO A 99 8.74 7.03 12.95
CA PRO A 99 8.63 8.44 13.25
C PRO A 99 7.39 9.05 12.55
N TYR A 100 6.79 10.04 13.19
CA TYR A 100 5.70 10.81 12.57
C TYR A 100 6.26 11.70 11.45
N THR A 101 6.31 11.16 10.25
CA THR A 101 6.88 11.81 9.05
C THR A 101 6.25 11.28 7.79
N HIS A 102 6.25 12.11 6.74
CA HIS A 102 5.88 11.75 5.37
C HIS A 102 7.11 11.68 4.44
N SER A 103 8.32 11.77 5.00
CA SER A 103 9.57 11.66 4.25
C SER A 103 9.94 10.19 4.06
N HIS A 104 9.81 9.69 2.83
CA HIS A 104 10.20 8.33 2.46
C HIS A 104 11.69 8.09 2.70
N GLN A 105 12.55 9.06 2.35
CA GLN A 105 13.98 8.96 2.58
C GLN A 105 14.32 8.81 4.06
N ARG A 106 13.63 9.56 4.95
CA ARG A 106 13.83 9.43 6.40
C ARG A 106 13.41 8.06 6.91
N LEU A 107 12.27 7.53 6.43
CA LEU A 107 11.80 6.19 6.78
C LEU A 107 12.75 5.11 6.27
N ALA A 108 13.17 5.19 5.00
CA ALA A 108 14.03 4.20 4.38
C ALA A 108 15.44 4.20 5.01
N SER A 109 16.05 5.37 5.22
CA SER A 109 17.37 5.47 5.83
C SER A 109 17.37 5.05 7.29
N GLY A 110 16.35 5.47 8.06
CA GLY A 110 16.24 5.13 9.47
C GLY A 110 15.95 3.66 9.74
N SER A 111 15.29 2.96 8.81
CA SER A 111 15.06 1.51 8.89
C SER A 111 16.20 0.67 8.29
N GLY A 112 17.16 1.31 7.60
CA GLY A 112 18.31 0.65 6.96
C GLY A 112 18.02 0.06 5.57
N ILE A 113 16.77 0.12 5.07
CA ILE A 113 16.44 -0.45 3.76
C ILE A 113 17.01 0.38 2.60
N TYR A 114 17.28 1.68 2.83
CA TYR A 114 17.83 2.58 1.81
C TYR A 114 19.16 2.09 1.25
N ASP A 115 20.00 1.49 2.09
CA ASP A 115 21.31 0.97 1.70
C ASP A 115 21.23 -0.26 0.78
N LEU A 116 20.09 -0.95 0.78
CA LEU A 116 19.81 -2.11 -0.07
C LEU A 116 19.21 -1.73 -1.42
N MET A 117 18.78 -0.47 -1.59
CA MET A 117 18.11 0.01 -2.81
C MET A 117 19.11 0.19 -3.94
N SER A 118 18.70 -0.16 -5.17
CA SER A 118 19.38 0.26 -6.40
C SER A 118 19.24 1.77 -6.63
N ASP A 119 20.05 2.31 -7.53
CA ASP A 119 19.95 3.73 -7.89
C ASP A 119 18.58 4.07 -8.50
N ASP A 120 18.03 3.21 -9.36
CA ASP A 120 16.69 3.41 -9.93
C ASP A 120 15.60 3.45 -8.84
N GLN A 121 15.73 2.62 -7.78
CA GLN A 121 14.79 2.61 -6.66
C GLN A 121 14.91 3.88 -5.81
N ARG A 122 16.11 4.42 -5.64
CA ARG A 122 16.34 5.69 -4.94
C ARG A 122 15.77 6.86 -5.73
N ASP A 123 15.98 6.88 -7.05
CA ASP A 123 15.41 7.91 -7.95
C ASP A 123 13.88 7.87 -7.94
N PHE A 124 13.29 6.66 -7.94
CA PHE A 124 11.85 6.51 -7.78
C PHE A 124 11.37 7.01 -6.42
N LEU A 125 12.08 6.70 -5.34
CA LEU A 125 11.74 7.14 -3.99
C LEU A 125 11.73 8.68 -3.88
N ASP A 126 12.69 9.34 -4.49
CA ASP A 126 12.77 10.80 -4.55
C ASP A 126 11.63 11.38 -5.39
N THR A 127 11.32 10.75 -6.52
CA THR A 127 10.20 11.17 -7.39
C THR A 127 8.87 11.06 -6.67
N ILE A 128 8.57 9.90 -6.02
CA ILE A 128 7.29 9.66 -5.37
C ILE A 128 7.09 10.52 -4.11
N THR A 129 8.17 10.91 -3.46
CA THR A 129 8.13 11.84 -2.32
C THR A 129 7.50 13.19 -2.72
N ASN A 130 7.71 13.61 -3.96
CA ASN A 130 7.14 14.85 -4.48
C ASN A 130 5.63 14.80 -4.72
N TYR A 131 4.97 13.65 -4.59
CA TYR A 131 3.53 13.49 -4.78
C TYR A 131 2.71 13.67 -3.50
N ASN A 132 3.32 14.10 -2.41
CA ASN A 132 2.59 14.52 -1.21
C ASN A 132 1.85 15.84 -1.46
N ILE A 133 0.60 15.75 -1.93
CA ILE A 133 -0.22 16.91 -2.27
C ILE A 133 -0.78 17.66 -1.06
N GLU A 134 -0.79 17.04 0.12
CA GLU A 134 -1.27 17.70 1.35
C GLU A 134 -0.33 18.84 1.78
N ALA A 135 0.97 18.65 1.56
CA ALA A 135 1.99 19.64 1.90
C ALA A 135 2.22 20.72 0.83
N ARG A 136 1.47 20.71 -0.30
CA ARG A 136 1.70 21.61 -1.43
C ARG A 136 0.72 22.76 -1.49
N TYR A 137 1.22 23.92 -1.93
CA TYR A 137 0.37 25.07 -2.28
C TYR A 137 -0.46 24.79 -3.55
N PRO A 138 -1.58 25.54 -3.76
CA PRO A 138 -2.44 25.34 -4.92
C PRO A 138 -1.71 25.41 -6.28
N GLU A 139 -0.77 26.32 -6.42
CA GLU A 139 0.02 26.54 -7.64
C GLU A 139 0.87 25.32 -7.96
N ASP A 140 1.53 24.72 -6.96
CA ASP A 140 2.33 23.52 -7.09
C ASP A 140 1.47 22.30 -7.48
N LYS A 141 0.23 22.23 -6.96
CA LYS A 141 -0.73 21.17 -7.32
C LYS A 141 -1.16 21.28 -8.78
N GLU A 142 -1.37 22.51 -9.29
CA GLU A 142 -1.74 22.74 -10.68
C GLU A 142 -0.59 22.37 -11.62
N GLU A 143 0.65 22.71 -11.28
CA GLU A 143 1.84 22.35 -12.05
C GLU A 143 1.99 20.82 -12.11
N LEU A 144 1.92 20.14 -10.97
CA LEU A 144 1.97 18.69 -10.88
C LEU A 144 0.85 18.05 -11.71
N ALA A 145 -0.38 18.55 -11.60
CA ALA A 145 -1.52 18.01 -12.36
C ALA A 145 -1.34 18.09 -13.88
N ARG A 146 -0.59 19.07 -14.39
CA ARG A 146 -0.29 19.18 -15.84
C ARG A 146 0.68 18.10 -16.34
N THR A 147 1.54 17.58 -15.47
CA THR A 147 2.52 16.53 -15.83
C THR A 147 1.92 15.12 -15.76
N LEU A 148 0.83 14.94 -15.03
CA LEU A 148 0.20 13.64 -14.79
C LEU A 148 -0.76 13.26 -15.93
N THR A 149 -0.23 12.52 -16.92
CA THR A 149 -1.03 11.93 -17.99
C THR A 149 -1.57 10.54 -17.58
N PRO A 150 -2.58 9.98 -18.27
CA PRO A 150 -3.05 8.61 -18.01
C PRO A 150 -1.91 7.58 -18.04
N GLN A 151 -0.99 7.71 -19.00
CA GLN A 151 0.16 6.81 -19.16
C GLN A 151 1.17 6.97 -18.02
N ALA A 152 1.51 8.23 -17.66
CA ALA A 152 2.40 8.51 -16.53
C ALA A 152 1.82 7.95 -15.23
N CYS A 153 0.52 8.13 -14.98
CA CYS A 153 -0.14 7.58 -13.81
C CYS A 153 -0.14 6.04 -13.78
N ARG A 154 -0.30 5.39 -14.94
CA ARG A 154 -0.17 3.93 -15.04
C ARG A 154 1.23 3.48 -14.66
N GLN A 155 2.24 4.13 -15.20
CA GLN A 155 3.64 3.83 -14.89
C GLN A 155 3.93 4.02 -13.39
N ILE A 156 3.47 5.12 -12.79
CA ILE A 156 3.62 5.38 -11.34
C ILE A 156 3.02 4.23 -10.52
N ILE A 157 1.81 3.76 -10.85
CA ILE A 157 1.17 2.64 -10.14
C ILE A 157 2.01 1.36 -10.27
N ASP A 158 2.51 1.06 -11.46
CA ASP A 158 3.26 -0.16 -11.73
C ASP A 158 4.62 -0.14 -11.00
N GLU A 159 5.33 0.98 -11.00
CA GLU A 159 6.57 1.19 -10.24
C GLU A 159 6.31 1.14 -8.73
N THR A 160 5.23 1.75 -8.25
CA THR A 160 4.81 1.69 -6.83
C THR A 160 4.58 0.25 -6.39
N ARG A 161 3.86 -0.54 -7.21
CA ARG A 161 3.61 -1.96 -6.92
C ARG A 161 4.91 -2.77 -6.86
N GLN A 162 5.83 -2.53 -7.80
CA GLN A 162 7.13 -3.21 -7.81
C GLN A 162 7.95 -2.85 -6.56
N MET A 163 7.98 -1.57 -6.19
CA MET A 163 8.69 -1.09 -5.01
C MET A 163 8.08 -1.64 -3.71
N GLN A 164 6.74 -1.65 -3.59
CA GLN A 164 6.03 -2.26 -2.47
C GLN A 164 6.42 -3.73 -2.32
N GLN A 165 6.32 -4.52 -3.39
CA GLN A 165 6.66 -5.94 -3.38
C GLN A 165 8.13 -6.18 -3.03
N TRP A 166 9.03 -5.30 -3.50
CA TRP A 166 10.44 -5.39 -3.19
C TRP A 166 10.69 -5.14 -1.69
N ILE A 167 10.07 -4.11 -1.09
CA ILE A 167 10.17 -3.83 0.35
C ILE A 167 9.59 -4.99 1.16
N GLU A 168 8.41 -5.51 0.79
CA GLU A 168 7.77 -6.65 1.44
C GLU A 168 8.65 -7.91 1.40
N GLY A 169 9.34 -8.12 0.27
CA GLY A 169 10.29 -9.24 0.11
C GLY A 169 11.50 -9.16 1.04
N HIS A 170 11.77 -7.99 1.63
CA HIS A 170 12.85 -7.78 2.60
C HIS A 170 12.36 -7.78 4.06
N LEU A 171 11.06 -8.01 4.29
CA LEU A 171 10.55 -8.18 5.66
C LEU A 171 11.16 -9.43 6.30
N PRO A 172 11.62 -9.35 7.55
CA PRO A 172 12.06 -10.52 8.29
C PRO A 172 10.95 -11.58 8.34
N ALA A 173 11.30 -12.85 8.20
CA ALA A 173 10.33 -13.93 8.40
C ALA A 173 9.71 -13.79 9.81
N THR A 174 8.37 -13.72 9.88
CA THR A 174 7.65 -13.66 11.15
C THR A 174 8.08 -14.84 12.02
N ARG A 175 8.58 -14.56 13.23
CA ARG A 175 8.87 -15.63 14.19
C ARG A 175 7.55 -16.32 14.49
N PRO A 176 7.48 -17.68 14.38
CA PRO A 176 6.32 -18.39 14.87
C PRO A 176 6.15 -18.04 16.36
N SER A 177 4.97 -17.53 16.72
CA SER A 177 4.60 -17.29 18.10
C SER A 177 4.77 -18.62 18.85
N ASN A 178 5.77 -18.73 19.71
CA ASN A 178 5.88 -19.82 20.68
C ASN A 178 4.74 -19.68 21.69
N SER A 179 3.53 -20.07 21.27
CA SER A 179 2.45 -20.41 22.17
C SER A 179 2.58 -21.90 22.44
N SER A 180 3.20 -22.23 23.52
CA SER A 180 2.99 -23.45 24.28
C SER A 180 4.28 -24.04 24.82
N ALA A 181 4.51 -23.89 26.07
CA ALA A 181 4.87 -24.98 26.96
C ALA A 181 5.02 -24.41 28.37
N ASP A 182 3.93 -24.33 29.06
CA ASP A 182 4.01 -24.62 30.49
C ASP A 182 2.89 -25.60 30.81
N THR A 183 3.24 -26.86 30.61
CA THR A 183 2.47 -27.97 31.13
C THR A 183 3.19 -28.39 32.40
N SER A 184 2.63 -28.01 33.50
CA SER A 184 2.53 -28.74 34.75
C SER A 184 3.25 -30.11 34.82
N GLU A 185 4.03 -30.27 35.84
CA GLU A 185 4.25 -31.48 36.67
C GLU A 185 4.91 -30.96 37.96
N SER A 186 4.41 -31.16 39.15
CA SER A 186 3.77 -32.18 39.93
C SER A 186 3.25 -31.59 41.20
#